data_da91f0809eb5417bb861c21d82abf5c2
#
_entry.id   da91f0809eb5417bb861c21d82abf5c2
#
_cell.length_a   1.000
_cell.length_b   1.000
_cell.length_c   1.000
_cell.angle_alpha   90.00
_cell.angle_beta   90.00
_cell.angle_gamma   90.00
#
_symmetry.space_group_name_H-M   'P 1'
#
loop_
_entity.id
_entity.type
_entity.pdbx_description
1 polymer ?
#
loop_
_entity_poly.entity_id
_entity_poly.type
_entity_poly.pdbx_seq_one_letter_code
_entity_poly.pdbx_strand_id
1 'polypeptide(L)'
;WPSYATDPYLIKEIDDKKKEARRRLKTFRGKYDYDLHDKTVILVDDGIATGSSVFVILKWLSKQGVKKKIIAVPVIPKQTYDSMKRITDHIIALEVPEEFISVSQFYKEFDQVSDNEVLSILNKYNN
;
A
#
# COMPACT_ATOMS: atom_id res chain seq x y z
N TRP A 1 -1.66 -5.28 24.39
CA TRP A 1 -1.86 -3.88 23.87
C TRP A 1 -2.59 -3.01 24.92
N PRO A 2 -2.14 -2.82 26.14
CA PRO A 2 -3.03 -2.20 27.11
C PRO A 2 -2.88 -0.68 27.27
N SER A 3 -1.75 -0.07 26.99
CA SER A 3 -1.55 1.33 27.37
C SER A 3 -1.71 2.39 26.27
N TYR A 4 -1.56 1.99 25.00
CA TYR A 4 -1.65 2.94 23.88
C TYR A 4 -3.07 3.17 23.34
N ALA A 5 -4.01 2.25 23.63
CA ALA A 5 -5.38 2.34 23.10
C ALA A 5 -6.21 3.48 23.72
N THR A 6 -5.75 4.07 24.80
CA THR A 6 -6.42 5.17 25.52
C THR A 6 -5.68 6.50 25.42
N ASP A 7 -4.57 6.58 24.69
CA ASP A 7 -3.84 7.82 24.47
C ASP A 7 -4.67 8.74 23.55
N PRO A 8 -5.11 9.93 24.04
CA PRO A 8 -5.92 10.86 23.25
C PRO A 8 -5.22 11.32 21.97
N TYR A 9 -3.89 11.42 21.98
CA TYR A 9 -3.11 11.78 20.80
C TYR A 9 -3.20 10.70 19.72
N LEU A 10 -3.02 9.41 20.08
CA LEU A 10 -3.14 8.30 19.15
C LEU A 10 -4.55 8.13 18.61
N ILE A 11 -5.57 8.34 19.45
CA ILE A 11 -6.98 8.28 19.01
C ILE A 11 -7.24 9.35 17.95
N LYS A 12 -6.79 10.58 18.20
CA LYS A 12 -6.92 11.68 17.24
C LYS A 12 -6.17 11.39 15.93
N GLU A 13 -4.92 10.94 16.00
CA GLU A 13 -4.11 10.61 14.84
C GLU A 13 -4.77 9.50 13.98
N ILE A 14 -5.30 8.46 14.62
CA ILE A 14 -6.05 7.40 13.93
C ILE A 14 -7.30 7.96 13.24
N ASP A 15 -8.04 8.85 13.88
CA ASP A 15 -9.25 9.46 13.29
C ASP A 15 -8.89 10.34 12.10
N ASP A 16 -7.86 11.15 12.20
CA ASP A 16 -7.37 12.00 11.11
C ASP A 16 -6.88 11.16 9.91
N LYS A 17 -6.16 10.07 10.15
CA LYS A 17 -5.76 9.12 9.08
C LYS A 17 -6.95 8.42 8.43
N LYS A 18 -7.98 8.06 9.21
CA LYS A 18 -9.22 7.48 8.68
C LYS A 18 -9.99 8.48 7.81
N LYS A 19 -10.07 9.74 8.23
CA LYS A 19 -10.71 10.81 7.45
C LYS A 19 -9.99 11.03 6.12
N GLU A 20 -8.67 11.10 6.15
CA GLU A 20 -7.86 11.27 4.94
C GLU A 20 -8.00 10.06 3.99
N ALA A 21 -7.97 8.84 4.51
CA ALA A 21 -8.19 7.64 3.70
C ALA A 21 -9.58 7.65 3.03
N ARG A 22 -10.63 8.03 3.76
CA ARG A 22 -11.98 8.18 3.21
C ARG A 22 -12.04 9.29 2.14
N ARG A 23 -11.38 10.43 2.37
CA ARG A 23 -11.29 11.50 1.39
C ARG A 23 -10.67 10.98 0.09
N ARG A 24 -9.53 10.30 0.16
CA ARG A 24 -8.85 9.72 -1.01
C ARG A 24 -9.71 8.69 -1.73
N LEU A 25 -10.36 7.77 -1.03
CA LEU A 25 -11.27 6.81 -1.64
C LEU A 25 -12.39 7.50 -2.42
N LYS A 26 -13.01 8.53 -1.84
CA LYS A 26 -14.05 9.31 -2.51
C LYS A 26 -13.51 10.05 -3.74
N THR A 27 -12.37 10.72 -3.58
CA THR A 27 -11.77 11.54 -4.64
C THR A 27 -11.30 10.70 -5.84
N PHE A 28 -10.60 9.58 -5.58
CA PHE A 28 -9.96 8.81 -6.65
C PHE A 28 -10.83 7.67 -7.18
N ARG A 29 -11.81 7.20 -6.41
CA ARG A 29 -12.60 6.02 -6.76
C ARG A 29 -14.11 6.25 -6.78
N GLY A 30 -14.61 7.28 -6.11
CA GLY A 30 -16.04 7.59 -6.02
C GLY A 30 -16.84 6.69 -5.08
N LYS A 31 -16.26 5.60 -4.55
CA LYS A 31 -16.91 4.64 -3.64
C LYS A 31 -15.97 4.13 -2.56
N TYR A 32 -16.53 3.59 -1.47
CA TYR A 32 -15.78 3.16 -0.28
C TYR A 32 -15.62 1.64 -0.16
N ASP A 33 -16.47 0.88 -0.82
CA ASP A 33 -16.54 -0.58 -0.73
C ASP A 33 -15.70 -1.26 -1.80
N TYR A 34 -15.24 -2.46 -1.47
CA TYR A 34 -14.49 -3.33 -2.37
C TYR A 34 -15.16 -4.70 -2.40
N ASP A 35 -15.56 -5.14 -3.59
CA ASP A 35 -15.86 -6.54 -3.85
C ASP A 35 -14.57 -7.22 -4.32
N LEU A 36 -13.90 -7.90 -3.40
CA LEU A 36 -12.61 -8.56 -3.63
C LEU A 36 -12.69 -10.07 -3.59
N HIS A 37 -13.87 -10.62 -3.29
CA HIS A 37 -14.06 -12.07 -3.21
C HIS A 37 -13.70 -12.73 -4.55
N ASP A 38 -12.88 -13.78 -4.48
CA ASP A 38 -12.38 -14.55 -5.62
C ASP A 38 -11.62 -13.71 -6.69
N LYS A 39 -11.16 -12.53 -6.35
CA LYS A 39 -10.37 -11.65 -7.23
C LYS A 39 -8.87 -11.85 -7.02
N THR A 40 -8.10 -11.69 -8.08
CA THR A 40 -6.66 -11.46 -7.98
C THR A 40 -6.44 -9.98 -7.66
N VAL A 41 -5.78 -9.71 -6.54
CA VAL A 41 -5.45 -8.34 -6.12
C VAL A 41 -3.97 -8.10 -6.32
N ILE A 42 -3.64 -7.02 -7.02
CA ILE A 42 -2.27 -6.55 -7.23
C ILE A 42 -2.10 -5.29 -6.37
N LEU A 43 -1.20 -5.36 -5.39
CA LEU A 43 -0.80 -4.23 -4.58
C LEU A 43 0.39 -3.55 -5.24
N VAL A 44 0.21 -2.28 -5.61
CA VAL A 44 1.22 -1.46 -6.30
C VAL A 44 1.61 -0.30 -5.39
N ASP A 45 2.91 -0.03 -5.32
CA ASP A 45 3.47 1.11 -4.58
C ASP A 45 4.75 1.60 -5.28
N ASP A 46 5.26 2.77 -4.91
CA ASP A 46 6.55 3.31 -5.41
C ASP A 46 7.75 2.53 -4.88
N GLY A 47 7.60 1.84 -3.78
CA GLY A 47 8.57 0.93 -3.17
C GLY A 47 8.13 0.51 -1.79
N ILE A 48 8.70 -0.56 -1.30
CA ILE A 48 8.44 -1.05 0.05
C ILE A 48 9.72 -0.92 0.87
N ALA A 49 9.64 -0.25 2.02
CA ALA A 49 10.73 -0.20 2.99
C ALA A 49 10.59 -1.31 4.05
N THR A 50 9.99 -1.00 5.20
CA THR A 50 9.77 -1.98 6.28
C THR A 50 8.65 -2.99 5.97
N GLY A 51 7.76 -2.65 5.05
CA GLY A 51 6.61 -3.46 4.69
C GLY A 51 5.46 -3.45 5.70
N SER A 52 5.51 -2.63 6.75
CA SER A 52 4.50 -2.63 7.81
C SER A 52 3.09 -2.35 7.28
N SER A 53 2.93 -1.33 6.44
CA SER A 53 1.64 -0.99 5.80
C SER A 53 1.15 -2.12 4.90
N VAL A 54 2.05 -2.65 4.07
CA VAL A 54 1.75 -3.76 3.16
C VAL A 54 1.32 -5.01 3.92
N PHE A 55 2.01 -5.34 5.02
CA PHE A 55 1.64 -6.47 5.89
C PHE A 55 0.21 -6.36 6.41
N VAL A 56 -0.20 -5.18 6.87
CA VAL A 56 -1.57 -4.92 7.35
C VAL A 56 -2.59 -5.12 6.22
N ILE A 57 -2.30 -4.60 5.02
CA ILE A 57 -3.16 -4.75 3.85
C ILE A 57 -3.28 -6.22 3.45
N LEU A 58 -2.17 -6.96 3.37
CA LEU A 58 -2.19 -8.38 3.01
C LEU A 58 -2.97 -9.23 4.02
N LYS A 59 -2.84 -8.92 5.31
CA LYS A 59 -3.62 -9.57 6.37
C LYS A 59 -5.12 -9.26 6.24
N TRP A 60 -5.47 -8.03 5.88
CA TRP A 60 -6.85 -7.66 5.61
C TRP A 60 -7.39 -8.37 4.34
N LEU A 61 -6.63 -8.37 3.24
CA LEU A 61 -6.99 -9.08 2.01
C LEU A 61 -7.27 -10.56 2.22
N SER A 62 -6.48 -11.22 3.09
CA SER A 62 -6.71 -12.63 3.44
C SER A 62 -8.08 -12.90 4.07
N LYS A 63 -8.68 -11.87 4.72
CA LYS A 63 -10.02 -11.96 5.30
C LYS A 63 -11.13 -11.65 4.29
N GLN A 64 -10.81 -11.10 3.13
CA GLN A 64 -11.77 -10.73 2.08
C GLN A 64 -12.05 -11.87 1.08
N GLY A 65 -11.46 -13.06 1.27
CA GLY A 65 -11.64 -14.18 0.35
C GLY A 65 -11.06 -13.95 -1.03
N VAL A 66 -9.97 -13.19 -1.14
CA VAL A 66 -9.29 -12.95 -2.43
C VAL A 66 -8.67 -14.24 -2.96
N LYS A 67 -8.69 -14.42 -4.28
CA LYS A 67 -8.11 -15.58 -4.95
C LYS A 67 -6.59 -15.57 -4.94
N LYS A 68 -5.97 -14.42 -5.23
CA LYS A 68 -4.52 -14.22 -5.22
C LYS A 68 -4.14 -12.84 -4.71
N LYS A 69 -3.00 -12.77 -4.03
CA LYS A 69 -2.37 -11.52 -3.55
C LYS A 69 -1.02 -11.39 -4.23
N ILE A 70 -0.85 -10.36 -5.02
CA ILE A 70 0.38 -10.05 -5.74
C ILE A 70 0.90 -8.70 -5.27
N ILE A 71 2.20 -8.59 -5.03
CA ILE A 71 2.88 -7.31 -4.84
C ILE A 71 3.61 -6.97 -6.13
N ALA A 72 3.49 -5.74 -6.61
CA ALA A 72 4.24 -5.24 -7.76
C ALA A 72 4.82 -3.86 -7.43
N VAL A 73 6.14 -3.80 -7.21
CA VAL A 73 6.86 -2.59 -6.79
C VAL A 73 8.20 -2.47 -7.49
N PRO A 74 8.71 -1.27 -7.75
CA PRO A 74 10.05 -1.08 -8.31
C PRO A 74 11.14 -1.61 -7.38
N VAL A 75 11.05 -1.37 -6.07
CA VAL A 75 12.09 -1.73 -5.12
C VAL A 75 11.50 -2.26 -3.80
N ILE A 76 12.15 -3.28 -3.26
CA ILE A 76 11.86 -3.87 -1.95
C ILE A 76 13.15 -4.45 -1.36
N PRO A 77 13.57 -4.11 -0.12
CA PRO A 77 14.75 -4.69 0.51
C PRO A 77 14.65 -6.20 0.62
N LYS A 78 15.77 -6.90 0.47
CA LYS A 78 15.84 -8.36 0.53
C LYS A 78 15.18 -8.95 1.77
N GLN A 79 15.43 -8.40 2.94
CA GLN A 79 14.82 -8.85 4.19
C GLN A 79 13.29 -8.75 4.17
N THR A 80 12.75 -7.63 3.66
CA THR A 80 11.31 -7.41 3.52
C THR A 80 10.71 -8.32 2.47
N TYR A 81 11.38 -8.50 1.32
CA TYR A 81 10.99 -9.43 0.27
C TYR A 81 10.81 -10.85 0.81
N ASP A 82 11.81 -11.37 1.54
CA ASP A 82 11.76 -12.73 2.10
C ASP A 82 10.65 -12.91 3.13
N SER A 83 10.34 -11.85 3.88
CA SER A 83 9.23 -11.84 4.83
C SER A 83 7.87 -11.83 4.13
N MET A 84 7.72 -11.00 3.09
CA MET A 84 6.47 -10.87 2.33
C MET A 84 6.17 -12.10 1.47
N LYS A 85 7.19 -12.79 0.95
CA LYS A 85 7.05 -14.01 0.16
C LYS A 85 6.28 -15.12 0.88
N ARG A 86 6.24 -15.10 2.21
CA ARG A 86 5.50 -16.09 3.02
C ARG A 86 4.00 -15.85 3.07
N ILE A 87 3.54 -14.65 2.74
CA ILE A 87 2.14 -14.21 2.91
C ILE A 87 1.51 -13.68 1.63
N THR A 88 2.24 -13.74 0.51
CA THR A 88 1.79 -13.38 -0.83
C THR A 88 1.96 -14.56 -1.79
N ASP A 89 1.17 -14.56 -2.86
CA ASP A 89 1.31 -15.57 -3.92
C ASP A 89 2.47 -15.24 -4.86
N HIS A 90 2.67 -13.95 -5.18
CA HIS A 90 3.77 -13.48 -6.02
C HIS A 90 4.26 -12.10 -5.58
N ILE A 91 5.57 -11.87 -5.76
CA ILE A 91 6.19 -10.54 -5.67
C ILE A 91 6.93 -10.27 -6.97
N ILE A 92 6.60 -9.17 -7.63
CA ILE A 92 7.26 -8.65 -8.81
C ILE A 92 8.00 -7.38 -8.36
N ALA A 93 9.33 -7.40 -8.43
CA ALA A 93 10.18 -6.26 -8.09
C ALA A 93 11.27 -6.10 -9.15
N LEU A 94 11.64 -4.86 -9.46
CA LEU A 94 12.75 -4.59 -10.37
C LEU A 94 14.08 -4.70 -9.63
N GLU A 95 14.12 -4.20 -8.39
CA GLU A 95 15.30 -4.21 -7.53
C GLU A 95 15.00 -4.84 -6.16
N VAL A 96 15.89 -5.74 -5.72
CA VAL A 96 15.81 -6.38 -4.40
C VAL A 96 17.16 -6.23 -3.69
N PRO A 97 17.53 -5.02 -3.23
CA PRO A 97 18.83 -4.74 -2.67
C PRO A 97 19.02 -5.35 -1.28
N GLU A 98 20.25 -5.75 -0.97
CA GLU A 98 20.69 -6.13 0.38
C GLU A 98 20.84 -4.89 1.26
N GLU A 99 21.46 -3.81 0.71
CA GLU A 99 21.62 -2.52 1.38
C GLU A 99 20.51 -1.56 0.95
N PHE A 100 19.77 -1.05 1.92
CA PHE A 100 18.61 -0.19 1.66
C PHE A 100 18.51 0.90 2.73
N ILE A 101 18.45 2.15 2.30
CA ILE A 101 18.25 3.32 3.17
C ILE A 101 16.82 3.86 3.01
N SER A 102 16.41 4.13 1.77
CA SER A 102 15.08 4.66 1.46
C SER A 102 14.67 4.29 0.04
N VAL A 103 13.36 4.34 -0.25
CA VAL A 103 12.82 4.13 -1.61
C VAL A 103 13.38 5.17 -2.58
N SER A 104 13.49 6.42 -2.15
CA SER A 104 13.92 7.54 -3.00
C SER A 104 15.32 7.38 -3.61
N GLN A 105 16.23 6.60 -2.98
CA GLN A 105 17.57 6.38 -3.54
C GLN A 105 17.58 5.62 -4.87
N PHE A 106 16.48 4.93 -5.21
CA PHE A 106 16.33 4.16 -6.44
C PHE A 106 15.66 4.96 -7.58
N TYR A 107 15.34 6.24 -7.33
CA TYR A 107 14.70 7.13 -8.30
C TYR A 107 15.64 8.28 -8.68
N LYS A 108 15.63 8.67 -9.94
CA LYS A 108 16.33 9.89 -10.41
C LYS A 108 15.62 11.14 -9.92
N GLU A 109 14.29 11.11 -9.91
CA GLU A 109 13.40 12.15 -9.43
C GLU A 109 12.34 11.47 -8.57
N PHE A 110 12.11 11.98 -7.36
CA PHE A 110 11.15 11.42 -6.39
C PHE A 110 10.33 12.55 -5.77
N ASP A 111 9.60 13.25 -6.66
CA ASP A 111 8.73 14.34 -6.26
C ASP A 111 7.37 13.83 -5.81
N GLN A 112 6.72 14.63 -4.95
CA GLN A 112 5.39 14.32 -4.49
C GLN A 112 4.35 14.55 -5.60
N VAL A 113 3.60 13.50 -5.96
CA VAL A 113 2.51 13.59 -6.94
C VAL A 113 1.29 14.23 -6.31
N SER A 114 0.73 15.26 -6.95
CA SER A 114 -0.47 15.95 -6.48
C SER A 114 -1.75 15.15 -6.78
N ASP A 115 -2.82 15.42 -6.01
CA ASP A 115 -4.14 14.81 -6.25
C ASP A 115 -4.66 15.06 -7.68
N ASN A 116 -4.37 16.24 -8.26
CA ASN A 116 -4.78 16.57 -9.63
C ASN A 116 -4.04 15.74 -10.68
N GLU A 117 -2.77 15.47 -10.49
CA GLU A 117 -2.00 14.58 -11.35
C GLU A 117 -2.52 13.14 -11.27
N VAL A 118 -2.79 12.65 -10.06
CA VAL A 118 -3.41 11.32 -9.86
C VAL A 118 -4.74 11.22 -10.59
N LEU A 119 -5.62 12.21 -10.45
CA LEU A 119 -6.91 12.25 -11.14
C LEU A 119 -6.76 12.28 -12.67
N SER A 120 -5.82 13.08 -13.17
CA SER A 120 -5.53 13.15 -14.61
C SER A 120 -5.12 11.80 -15.17
N ILE A 121 -4.25 11.07 -14.46
CA ILE A 121 -3.81 9.72 -14.85
C ILE A 121 -4.98 8.74 -14.80
N LEU A 122 -5.73 8.69 -13.69
CA LEU A 122 -6.86 7.78 -13.54
C LEU A 122 -7.92 7.99 -14.62
N ASN A 123 -8.27 9.24 -14.93
CA ASN A 123 -9.25 9.58 -15.97
C ASN A 123 -8.79 9.14 -17.36
N LYS A 124 -7.49 9.16 -17.64
CA LYS A 124 -6.93 8.72 -18.92
C LYS A 124 -7.09 7.20 -19.15
N TYR A 125 -7.11 6.41 -18.08
CA TYR A 125 -7.12 4.94 -18.15
C TYR A 125 -8.46 4.30 -17.74
N ASN A 126 -9.42 5.07 -17.24
CA ASN A 126 -10.75 4.58 -16.85
C ASN A 126 -11.83 4.79 -17.95
N ASN A 127 -11.43 5.12 -19.16
CA ASN A 127 -12.32 5.20 -20.35
C ASN A 127 -12.35 3.87 -21.09
#